data_a5d5c27f200931f99793965adb9938c8
#
_entry.id   a5d5c27f200931f99793965adb9938c8
#
_cell.length_a   1.000
_cell.length_b   1.000
_cell.length_c   1.000
_cell.angle_alpha   90.00
_cell.angle_beta   90.00
_cell.angle_gamma   90.00
#
_symmetry.space_group_name_H-M   'P 1'
#
loop_
_entity.id
_entity.type
_entity.pdbx_description
1 polymer ?
#
loop_
_entity_poly.entity_id
_entity_poly.type
_entity_poly.pdbx_seq_one_letter_code
_entity_poly.pdbx_strand_id
1 'polypeptide(L)'
;MRSLIKKEIQDMHDEICCHMDKLHSNKVFIYPFNDESIEFKKKLDKIFNVNANFICDEEKDFKTSASNIVLFDEIVSHKDKSEFTIFLSNSDNDLWCIDFWKFENAGIPCENIINFKQFDYYCNLINNKIDYMEEHIKSLSLLSNDDKKTSSAYKTLDSLDKCGNVYNLLYDEISKKVYLRLIAKKIMRCKFYFDIYSPDQYFVDSIINLSPNEVFVDAGAYDGDTINKFIKLCKNKYKHIYAFEPDNSAFKNLVINAQSYDNISFVNAGLHNEAVTVKFENAIFGSSHIKSNDSNNCMQFVDKLFIKGDVLNLTPTFIKMDIEGSELAALNGFSNTIESFKPSLAICIYHKPEDIWEIPLCINNMNNNYKIFIRHHTYSDTETVCYAVN
;
A
#
# COMPACT_ATOMS: atom_id res chain seq x y z
N MET A 1 -5.77 -9.60 -21.25
CA MET A 1 -5.92 -9.21 -19.82
C MET A 1 -7.02 -9.97 -19.07
N ARG A 2 -8.29 -10.00 -19.52
CA ARG A 2 -9.38 -10.71 -18.78
C ARG A 2 -9.08 -12.17 -18.44
N SER A 3 -8.52 -12.95 -19.35
CA SER A 3 -8.15 -14.36 -19.09
C SER A 3 -7.04 -14.50 -18.06
N LEU A 4 -6.05 -13.60 -18.07
CA LEU A 4 -4.99 -13.57 -17.06
C LEU A 4 -5.55 -13.23 -15.68
N ILE A 5 -6.45 -12.25 -15.59
CA ILE A 5 -7.09 -11.88 -14.32
C ILE A 5 -7.99 -13.01 -13.81
N LYS A 6 -8.76 -13.68 -14.68
CA LYS A 6 -9.57 -14.85 -14.27
C LYS A 6 -8.68 -15.96 -13.70
N LYS A 7 -7.55 -16.24 -14.35
CA LYS A 7 -6.58 -17.21 -13.85
C LYS A 7 -6.01 -16.80 -12.50
N GLU A 8 -5.59 -15.53 -12.37
CA GLU A 8 -5.03 -15.01 -11.12
C GLU A 8 -6.03 -15.10 -9.97
N ILE A 9 -7.31 -14.78 -10.21
CA ILE A 9 -8.36 -14.93 -9.20
C ILE A 9 -8.54 -16.41 -8.82
N GLN A 10 -8.46 -17.33 -9.78
CA GLN A 10 -8.52 -18.76 -9.48
C GLN A 10 -7.31 -19.22 -8.65
N ASP A 11 -6.10 -18.79 -9.02
CA ASP A 11 -4.87 -19.09 -8.27
C ASP A 11 -4.97 -18.57 -6.82
N MET A 12 -5.51 -17.34 -6.63
CA MET A 12 -5.80 -16.79 -5.30
C MET A 12 -6.81 -17.64 -4.51
N HIS A 13 -7.87 -18.11 -5.17
CA HIS A 13 -8.86 -18.99 -4.54
C HIS A 13 -8.22 -20.29 -4.07
N ASP A 14 -7.41 -20.92 -4.91
CA ASP A 14 -6.76 -22.19 -4.60
C ASP A 14 -5.74 -22.04 -3.45
N GLU A 15 -5.00 -20.93 -3.41
CA GLU A 15 -4.13 -20.57 -2.27
C GLU A 15 -4.94 -20.44 -0.97
N ILE A 16 -6.08 -19.76 -1.00
CA ILE A 16 -6.96 -19.59 0.17
C ILE A 16 -7.51 -20.94 0.63
N CYS A 17 -7.97 -21.80 -0.28
CA CYS A 17 -8.44 -23.13 0.06
C CYS A 17 -7.34 -23.97 0.74
N CYS A 18 -6.12 -23.92 0.23
CA CYS A 18 -4.97 -24.57 0.84
C CYS A 18 -4.67 -24.06 2.26
N HIS A 19 -4.80 -22.76 2.51
CA HIS A 19 -4.65 -22.21 3.87
C HIS A 19 -5.79 -22.65 4.80
N MET A 20 -7.03 -22.70 4.30
CA MET A 20 -8.18 -23.14 5.10
C MET A 20 -8.09 -24.63 5.47
N ASP A 21 -7.55 -25.47 4.60
CA ASP A 21 -7.30 -26.89 4.91
C ASP A 21 -6.34 -27.06 6.08
N LYS A 22 -5.37 -26.15 6.26
CA LYS A 22 -4.44 -26.14 7.41
C LYS A 22 -5.11 -25.83 8.74
N LEU A 23 -6.29 -25.19 8.77
CA LEU A 23 -6.99 -24.87 10.03
C LEU A 23 -7.29 -26.11 10.87
N HIS A 24 -7.49 -27.26 10.25
CA HIS A 24 -7.74 -28.52 10.97
C HIS A 24 -6.48 -29.11 11.62
N SER A 25 -5.29 -28.76 11.12
CA SER A 25 -4.00 -29.23 11.65
C SER A 25 -3.33 -28.21 12.57
N ASN A 26 -3.66 -26.94 12.45
CA ASN A 26 -3.04 -25.84 13.19
C ASN A 26 -3.74 -25.57 14.52
N LYS A 27 -2.96 -25.01 15.45
CA LYS A 27 -3.50 -24.38 16.66
C LYS A 27 -4.05 -23.02 16.31
N VAL A 28 -5.37 -22.86 16.41
CA VAL A 28 -6.07 -21.65 15.98
C VAL A 28 -6.31 -20.72 17.16
N PHE A 29 -5.99 -19.44 16.95
CA PHE A 29 -6.15 -18.40 17.96
C PHE A 29 -6.89 -17.19 17.37
N ILE A 30 -7.57 -16.44 18.23
CA ILE A 30 -8.29 -15.20 17.89
C ILE A 30 -7.80 -14.07 18.78
N TYR A 31 -7.41 -12.94 18.22
CA TYR A 31 -6.91 -11.76 18.92
C TYR A 31 -7.51 -10.46 18.36
N PRO A 32 -7.74 -9.41 19.16
CA PRO A 32 -7.76 -9.42 20.62
C PRO A 32 -9.01 -10.12 21.17
N PHE A 33 -8.98 -10.45 22.46
CA PHE A 33 -10.17 -10.98 23.15
C PHE A 33 -11.17 -9.84 23.42
N ASN A 34 -12.29 -9.83 22.72
CA ASN A 34 -13.37 -8.85 22.82
C ASN A 34 -14.72 -9.46 22.37
N ASP A 35 -15.79 -8.68 22.38
CA ASP A 35 -17.12 -9.16 22.01
C ASP A 35 -17.18 -9.58 20.52
N GLU A 36 -16.47 -8.89 19.62
CA GLU A 36 -16.40 -9.24 18.19
C GLU A 36 -15.70 -10.60 18.00
N SER A 37 -14.62 -10.84 18.73
CA SER A 37 -13.90 -12.12 18.67
C SER A 37 -14.72 -13.30 19.17
N ILE A 38 -15.56 -13.09 20.18
CA ILE A 38 -16.49 -14.11 20.69
C ILE A 38 -17.53 -14.49 19.62
N GLU A 39 -18.07 -13.50 18.93
CA GLU A 39 -19.03 -13.75 17.84
C GLU A 39 -18.36 -14.42 16.66
N PHE A 40 -17.16 -13.98 16.30
CA PHE A 40 -16.36 -14.58 15.26
C PHE A 40 -16.01 -16.04 15.53
N LYS A 41 -15.62 -16.38 16.78
CA LYS A 41 -15.39 -17.78 17.17
C LYS A 41 -16.60 -18.68 16.89
N LYS A 42 -17.81 -18.23 17.21
CA LYS A 42 -19.03 -18.99 16.93
C LYS A 42 -19.22 -19.26 15.43
N LYS A 43 -18.88 -18.29 14.57
CA LYS A 43 -18.88 -18.47 13.11
C LYS A 43 -17.82 -19.50 12.67
N LEU A 44 -16.60 -19.38 13.18
CA LEU A 44 -15.48 -20.26 12.86
C LEU A 44 -15.80 -21.71 13.23
N ASP A 45 -16.30 -21.94 14.46
CA ASP A 45 -16.70 -23.26 14.94
C ASP A 45 -17.82 -23.84 14.06
N LYS A 46 -18.80 -23.03 13.67
CA LYS A 46 -19.96 -23.47 12.86
C LYS A 46 -19.55 -23.86 11.43
N ILE A 47 -18.63 -23.14 10.81
CA ILE A 47 -18.27 -23.33 9.39
C ILE A 47 -17.18 -24.39 9.24
N PHE A 48 -16.15 -24.39 10.11
CA PHE A 48 -14.97 -25.23 9.97
C PHE A 48 -14.82 -26.28 11.08
N ASN A 49 -15.68 -26.28 12.09
CA ASN A 49 -15.58 -27.19 13.27
C ASN A 49 -14.17 -27.12 13.92
N VAL A 50 -13.64 -25.91 14.09
CA VAL A 50 -12.31 -25.64 14.62
C VAL A 50 -12.41 -25.08 16.03
N ASN A 51 -11.73 -25.70 16.99
CA ASN A 51 -11.68 -25.21 18.36
C ASN A 51 -10.59 -24.12 18.50
N ALA A 52 -10.97 -22.86 18.35
CA ALA A 52 -10.06 -21.73 18.53
C ALA A 52 -9.93 -21.30 19.98
N ASN A 53 -8.73 -20.87 20.38
CA ASN A 53 -8.45 -20.22 21.64
C ASN A 53 -8.40 -18.69 21.45
N PHE A 54 -8.60 -17.93 22.54
CA PHE A 54 -8.42 -16.48 22.51
C PHE A 54 -7.04 -16.11 23.01
N ILE A 55 -6.50 -15.01 22.48
CA ILE A 55 -5.28 -14.38 23.00
C ILE A 55 -5.65 -13.03 23.63
N CYS A 56 -5.08 -12.75 24.79
CA CYS A 56 -5.13 -11.45 25.45
C CYS A 56 -3.72 -11.01 25.88
N ASP A 57 -3.55 -9.70 26.12
CA ASP A 57 -2.26 -9.12 26.50
C ASP A 57 -1.96 -9.23 27.98
N GLU A 58 -2.99 -9.12 28.82
CA GLU A 58 -2.82 -9.10 30.27
C GLU A 58 -3.88 -9.96 30.98
N GLU A 59 -3.50 -10.57 32.11
CA GLU A 59 -4.41 -11.39 32.95
C GLU A 59 -5.65 -10.63 33.43
N LYS A 60 -5.56 -9.31 33.60
CA LYS A 60 -6.71 -8.48 34.05
C LYS A 60 -7.85 -8.44 33.01
N ASP A 61 -7.57 -8.83 31.79
CA ASP A 61 -8.55 -8.87 30.70
C ASP A 61 -9.46 -10.13 30.79
N PHE A 62 -9.15 -11.05 31.68
CA PHE A 62 -9.96 -12.23 32.03
C PHE A 62 -11.24 -11.86 32.81
N LYS A 63 -12.12 -11.04 32.25
CA LYS A 63 -13.38 -10.66 32.94
C LYS A 63 -14.50 -11.71 32.86
N THR A 64 -14.29 -12.80 32.12
CA THR A 64 -15.31 -13.84 31.93
C THR A 64 -14.73 -15.24 32.11
N SER A 65 -15.59 -16.20 32.47
CA SER A 65 -15.28 -17.63 32.68
C SER A 65 -14.94 -18.38 31.36
N ALA A 66 -14.33 -17.75 30.38
CA ALA A 66 -13.94 -18.39 29.15
C ALA A 66 -12.72 -19.30 29.42
N SER A 67 -12.91 -20.59 29.22
CA SER A 67 -11.94 -21.66 29.56
C SER A 67 -10.77 -21.76 28.55
N ASN A 68 -10.72 -20.91 27.51
CA ASN A 68 -9.79 -21.07 26.39
C ASN A 68 -9.09 -19.74 26.05
N ILE A 69 -8.49 -19.09 27.05
CA ILE A 69 -7.71 -17.88 26.86
C ILE A 69 -6.23 -18.18 27.14
N VAL A 70 -5.35 -17.65 26.30
CA VAL A 70 -3.89 -17.78 26.36
C VAL A 70 -3.29 -16.38 26.38
N LEU A 71 -2.25 -16.16 27.16
CA LEU A 71 -1.52 -14.90 27.16
C LEU A 71 -0.65 -14.75 25.90
N PHE A 72 -0.51 -13.53 25.41
CA PHE A 72 0.37 -13.24 24.25
C PHE A 72 1.81 -13.72 24.52
N ASP A 73 2.33 -13.54 25.73
CA ASP A 73 3.67 -13.97 26.12
C ASP A 73 3.87 -15.50 26.02
N GLU A 74 2.81 -16.29 26.22
CA GLU A 74 2.86 -17.74 26.03
C GLU A 74 3.05 -18.09 24.54
N ILE A 75 2.37 -17.35 23.65
CA ILE A 75 2.54 -17.49 22.19
C ILE A 75 3.98 -17.12 21.79
N VAL A 76 4.51 -15.99 22.31
CA VAL A 76 5.88 -15.52 22.04
C VAL A 76 6.92 -16.54 22.48
N SER A 77 6.73 -17.17 23.63
CA SER A 77 7.67 -18.15 24.20
C SER A 77 7.71 -19.50 23.48
N HIS A 78 6.73 -19.79 22.62
CA HIS A 78 6.66 -21.08 21.93
C HIS A 78 7.77 -21.21 20.88
N LYS A 79 8.47 -22.35 20.84
CA LYS A 79 9.63 -22.57 19.97
C LYS A 79 9.28 -22.69 18.49
N ASP A 80 8.20 -23.41 18.19
CA ASP A 80 7.71 -23.60 16.81
C ASP A 80 6.34 -22.95 16.69
N LYS A 81 6.27 -21.94 15.83
CA LYS A 81 5.08 -21.13 15.59
C LYS A 81 4.49 -21.36 14.19
N SER A 82 5.10 -22.26 13.40
CA SER A 82 4.64 -22.58 12.03
C SER A 82 3.25 -23.22 12.02
N GLU A 83 2.88 -23.90 13.14
CA GLU A 83 1.58 -24.55 13.32
C GLU A 83 0.50 -23.59 13.89
N PHE A 84 0.81 -22.32 14.11
CA PHE A 84 -0.16 -21.38 14.65
C PHE A 84 -0.88 -20.64 13.52
N THR A 85 -2.19 -20.49 13.66
CA THR A 85 -3.00 -19.60 12.83
C THR A 85 -3.67 -18.59 13.74
N ILE A 86 -3.44 -17.31 13.48
CA ILE A 86 -3.95 -16.18 14.27
C ILE A 86 -5.02 -15.46 13.46
N PHE A 87 -6.23 -15.40 13.98
CA PHE A 87 -7.27 -14.52 13.44
C PHE A 87 -7.28 -13.20 14.19
N LEU A 88 -7.10 -12.10 13.46
CA LEU A 88 -7.19 -10.75 14.00
C LEU A 88 -8.63 -10.25 13.86
N SER A 89 -9.31 -10.05 15.00
CA SER A 89 -10.72 -9.63 15.06
C SER A 89 -10.92 -8.12 15.08
N ASN A 90 -9.85 -7.34 15.05
CA ASN A 90 -9.95 -5.88 15.06
C ASN A 90 -10.52 -5.36 13.75
N SER A 91 -11.61 -4.58 13.85
CA SER A 91 -12.32 -4.03 12.69
C SER A 91 -11.74 -2.73 12.16
N ASP A 92 -10.91 -2.05 12.94
CA ASP A 92 -10.19 -0.84 12.57
C ASP A 92 -8.96 -1.19 11.73
N ASN A 93 -8.81 -0.53 10.56
CA ASN A 93 -7.70 -0.83 9.65
C ASN A 93 -6.33 -0.48 10.23
N ASP A 94 -6.23 0.60 11.01
CA ASP A 94 -4.95 1.05 11.59
C ASP A 94 -4.53 0.15 12.75
N LEU A 95 -5.48 -0.22 13.63
CA LEU A 95 -5.23 -1.16 14.72
C LEU A 95 -4.90 -2.56 14.19
N TRP A 96 -5.52 -2.98 13.07
CA TRP A 96 -5.21 -4.26 12.46
C TRP A 96 -3.74 -4.35 11.98
N CYS A 97 -3.19 -3.31 11.38
CA CYS A 97 -1.79 -3.29 10.98
C CYS A 97 -0.85 -3.44 12.18
N ILE A 98 -1.16 -2.76 13.31
CA ILE A 98 -0.39 -2.86 14.55
C ILE A 98 -0.44 -4.29 15.10
N ASP A 99 -1.62 -4.89 15.14
CA ASP A 99 -1.81 -6.27 15.61
C ASP A 99 -1.08 -7.28 14.71
N PHE A 100 -1.14 -7.09 13.39
CA PHE A 100 -0.42 -7.92 12.44
C PHE A 100 1.09 -7.92 12.71
N TRP A 101 1.69 -6.72 12.83
CA TRP A 101 3.12 -6.57 13.08
C TRP A 101 3.55 -7.13 14.45
N LYS A 102 2.66 -7.07 15.43
CA LYS A 102 2.90 -7.68 16.74
C LYS A 102 3.15 -9.18 16.62
N PHE A 103 2.31 -9.91 15.88
CA PHE A 103 2.45 -11.36 15.70
C PHE A 103 3.57 -11.74 14.74
N GLU A 104 3.78 -10.98 13.67
CA GLU A 104 4.91 -11.19 12.75
C GLU A 104 6.25 -11.02 13.49
N ASN A 105 6.42 -9.95 14.27
CA ASN A 105 7.59 -9.73 15.11
C ASN A 105 7.77 -10.81 16.18
N ALA A 106 6.70 -11.44 16.62
CA ALA A 106 6.74 -12.60 17.49
C ALA A 106 7.17 -13.90 16.77
N GLY A 107 7.35 -13.86 15.46
CA GLY A 107 7.79 -14.98 14.62
C GLY A 107 6.66 -15.91 14.15
N ILE A 108 5.42 -15.43 14.13
CA ILE A 108 4.32 -16.12 13.44
C ILE A 108 4.49 -15.88 11.92
N PRO A 109 4.44 -16.93 11.07
CA PRO A 109 4.47 -16.73 9.63
C PRO A 109 3.34 -15.81 9.16
N CYS A 110 3.65 -14.83 8.32
CA CYS A 110 2.69 -13.82 7.88
C CYS A 110 1.46 -14.41 7.19
N GLU A 111 1.64 -15.51 6.45
CA GLU A 111 0.55 -16.27 5.82
C GLU A 111 -0.41 -16.92 6.82
N ASN A 112 0.00 -17.07 8.08
CA ASN A 112 -0.79 -17.65 9.16
C ASN A 112 -1.52 -16.59 10.00
N ILE A 113 -1.39 -15.29 9.67
CA ILE A 113 -2.07 -14.18 10.35
C ILE A 113 -3.21 -13.69 9.45
N ILE A 114 -4.44 -13.87 9.84
CA ILE A 114 -5.63 -13.68 9.01
C ILE A 114 -6.57 -12.64 9.63
N ASN A 115 -7.00 -11.63 8.86
CA ASN A 115 -8.02 -10.69 9.29
C ASN A 115 -9.43 -11.29 9.17
N PHE A 116 -10.27 -11.17 10.21
CA PHE A 116 -11.58 -11.79 10.23
C PHE A 116 -12.58 -11.20 9.19
N LYS A 117 -12.49 -9.91 8.84
CA LYS A 117 -13.34 -9.32 7.78
C LYS A 117 -13.14 -9.99 6.43
N GLN A 118 -11.96 -10.54 6.22
CA GLN A 118 -11.63 -11.26 4.99
C GLN A 118 -12.01 -12.73 5.06
N PHE A 119 -12.14 -13.25 6.27
CA PHE A 119 -12.68 -14.59 6.47
C PHE A 119 -14.09 -14.73 5.89
N ASP A 120 -14.98 -13.75 6.06
CA ASP A 120 -16.30 -13.75 5.43
C ASP A 120 -16.21 -13.75 3.90
N TYR A 121 -15.25 -12.99 3.35
CA TYR A 121 -14.94 -13.01 1.92
C TYR A 121 -14.41 -14.37 1.48
N TYR A 122 -13.51 -14.99 2.24
CA TYR A 122 -12.97 -16.33 1.97
C TYR A 122 -14.06 -17.41 2.05
N CYS A 123 -14.94 -17.36 3.05
CA CYS A 123 -16.05 -18.29 3.15
C CYS A 123 -16.98 -18.20 1.93
N ASN A 124 -17.24 -16.98 1.43
CA ASN A 124 -18.04 -16.79 0.23
C ASN A 124 -17.33 -17.32 -1.02
N LEU A 125 -16.02 -17.12 -1.17
CA LEU A 125 -15.23 -17.67 -2.26
C LEU A 125 -15.23 -19.21 -2.24
N ILE A 126 -15.01 -19.83 -1.08
CA ILE A 126 -14.95 -21.29 -0.92
C ILE A 126 -16.32 -21.93 -1.21
N ASN A 127 -17.41 -21.33 -0.71
CA ASN A 127 -18.74 -21.89 -0.84
C ASN A 127 -19.32 -21.75 -2.26
N ASN A 128 -18.95 -20.71 -3.00
CA ASN A 128 -19.58 -20.36 -4.28
C ASN A 128 -18.68 -20.60 -5.52
N LYS A 129 -17.44 -21.05 -5.37
CA LYS A 129 -16.48 -21.37 -6.46
C LYS A 129 -16.41 -20.31 -7.58
N ILE A 130 -16.26 -20.77 -8.83
CA ILE A 130 -16.14 -19.94 -10.05
C ILE A 130 -17.38 -19.04 -10.26
N ASP A 131 -18.56 -19.48 -9.85
CA ASP A 131 -19.81 -18.72 -10.01
C ASP A 131 -19.79 -17.40 -9.23
N TYR A 132 -19.17 -17.36 -8.03
CA TYR A 132 -19.04 -16.14 -7.24
C TYR A 132 -18.28 -15.03 -7.99
N MET A 133 -17.20 -15.36 -8.66
CA MET A 133 -16.41 -14.40 -9.45
C MET A 133 -17.24 -13.81 -10.60
N GLU A 134 -17.93 -14.65 -11.35
CA GLU A 134 -18.76 -14.19 -12.47
C GLU A 134 -19.96 -13.34 -11.99
N GLU A 135 -20.59 -13.76 -10.90
CA GLU A 135 -21.66 -12.99 -10.24
C GLU A 135 -21.15 -11.67 -9.71
N HIS A 136 -19.96 -11.64 -9.08
CA HIS A 136 -19.35 -10.40 -8.59
C HIS A 136 -19.02 -9.43 -9.74
N ILE A 137 -18.40 -9.89 -10.82
CA ILE A 137 -18.13 -9.08 -12.01
C ILE A 137 -19.44 -8.58 -12.63
N LYS A 138 -20.47 -9.42 -12.69
CA LYS A 138 -21.80 -9.03 -13.17
C LYS A 138 -22.43 -7.97 -12.26
N SER A 139 -22.35 -8.13 -10.95
CA SER A 139 -22.86 -7.13 -9.99
C SER A 139 -22.18 -5.77 -10.14
N LEU A 140 -20.88 -5.72 -10.40
CA LEU A 140 -20.16 -4.48 -10.67
C LEU A 140 -20.68 -3.79 -11.94
N SER A 141 -21.04 -4.55 -12.98
CA SER A 141 -21.60 -3.99 -14.22
C SER A 141 -23.00 -3.41 -14.04
N LEU A 142 -23.74 -3.88 -13.03
CA LEU A 142 -25.11 -3.43 -12.70
C LEU A 142 -25.15 -2.22 -11.74
N LEU A 143 -24.00 -1.72 -11.28
CA LEU A 143 -23.95 -0.53 -10.43
C LEU A 143 -24.61 0.68 -11.11
N SER A 144 -25.18 1.58 -10.33
CA SER A 144 -25.64 2.88 -10.82
C SER A 144 -24.50 3.70 -11.41
N ASN A 145 -24.79 4.70 -12.23
CA ASN A 145 -23.74 5.54 -12.83
C ASN A 145 -22.92 6.28 -11.78
N ASP A 146 -23.51 6.67 -10.65
CA ASP A 146 -22.79 7.35 -9.58
C ASP A 146 -21.91 6.37 -8.78
N ASP A 147 -22.43 5.17 -8.48
CA ASP A 147 -21.63 4.13 -7.85
C ASP A 147 -20.46 3.67 -8.73
N LYS A 148 -20.63 3.61 -10.06
CA LYS A 148 -19.54 3.31 -11.00
C LYS A 148 -18.39 4.32 -10.92
N LYS A 149 -18.71 5.62 -10.77
CA LYS A 149 -17.71 6.69 -10.67
C LYS A 149 -16.87 6.58 -9.40
N THR A 150 -17.44 6.09 -8.31
CA THR A 150 -16.75 5.96 -7.01
C THR A 150 -16.13 4.60 -6.76
N SER A 151 -16.62 3.55 -7.42
CA SER A 151 -16.13 2.17 -7.23
C SER A 151 -14.77 1.93 -7.86
N SER A 152 -13.73 1.77 -7.03
CA SER A 152 -12.39 1.35 -7.47
C SER A 152 -12.41 0.03 -8.25
N ALA A 153 -13.18 -0.96 -7.79
CA ALA A 153 -13.33 -2.25 -8.46
C ALA A 153 -13.93 -2.12 -9.86
N TYR A 154 -14.99 -1.31 -10.02
CA TYR A 154 -15.59 -1.06 -11.34
C TYR A 154 -14.62 -0.32 -12.26
N LYS A 155 -13.98 0.77 -11.81
CA LYS A 155 -12.98 1.52 -12.60
C LYS A 155 -11.86 0.61 -13.09
N THR A 156 -11.37 -0.29 -12.23
CA THR A 156 -10.31 -1.25 -12.60
C THR A 156 -10.82 -2.24 -13.65
N LEU A 157 -12.02 -2.79 -13.48
CA LEU A 157 -12.64 -3.71 -14.44
C LEU A 157 -12.87 -3.05 -15.82
N ASP A 158 -13.31 -1.80 -15.83
CA ASP A 158 -13.57 -1.02 -17.05
C ASP A 158 -12.27 -0.62 -17.78
N SER A 159 -11.15 -0.53 -17.06
CA SER A 159 -9.83 -0.13 -17.57
C SER A 159 -8.90 -1.31 -17.86
N LEU A 160 -9.40 -2.55 -18.01
CA LEU A 160 -8.55 -3.73 -18.22
C LEU A 160 -7.67 -3.66 -19.49
N ASP A 161 -8.05 -2.91 -20.51
CA ASP A 161 -7.21 -2.71 -21.69
C ASP A 161 -5.98 -1.85 -21.36
N LYS A 162 -6.14 -0.77 -20.58
CA LYS A 162 -5.03 0.02 -20.06
C LYS A 162 -4.14 -0.81 -19.13
N CYS A 163 -4.75 -1.60 -18.25
CA CYS A 163 -4.02 -2.54 -17.38
C CYS A 163 -3.21 -3.56 -18.23
N GLY A 164 -3.77 -4.03 -19.37
CA GLY A 164 -3.07 -4.90 -20.30
C GLY A 164 -1.85 -4.24 -20.93
N ASN A 165 -1.97 -2.97 -21.31
CA ASN A 165 -0.85 -2.20 -21.84
C ASN A 165 0.26 -2.07 -20.79
N VAL A 166 -0.06 -1.71 -19.54
CA VAL A 166 0.94 -1.66 -18.46
C VAL A 166 1.60 -3.02 -18.24
N TYR A 167 0.81 -4.11 -18.16
CA TYR A 167 1.35 -5.46 -17.98
C TYR A 167 2.43 -5.80 -19.01
N ASN A 168 2.22 -5.40 -20.27
CA ASN A 168 3.18 -5.64 -21.36
C ASN A 168 4.44 -4.75 -21.26
N LEU A 169 4.38 -3.61 -20.56
CA LEU A 169 5.53 -2.73 -20.30
C LEU A 169 6.42 -3.22 -19.15
N LEU A 170 5.90 -4.07 -18.26
CA LEU A 170 6.62 -4.52 -17.06
C LEU A 170 7.83 -5.37 -17.45
N TYR A 171 8.98 -4.98 -16.91
CA TYR A 171 10.27 -5.53 -17.29
C TYR A 171 10.50 -6.95 -16.77
N ASP A 172 10.11 -7.25 -15.53
CA ASP A 172 10.38 -8.54 -14.90
C ASP A 172 9.12 -9.31 -14.50
N GLU A 173 9.25 -10.62 -14.31
CA GLU A 173 8.15 -11.51 -13.95
C GLU A 173 7.61 -11.23 -12.54
N ILE A 174 8.44 -10.71 -11.62
CA ILE A 174 7.98 -10.30 -10.29
C ILE A 174 6.98 -9.17 -10.43
N SER A 175 7.30 -8.13 -11.19
CA SER A 175 6.39 -7.01 -11.46
C SER A 175 5.09 -7.45 -12.11
N LYS A 176 5.16 -8.39 -13.05
CA LYS A 176 3.96 -8.95 -13.71
C LYS A 176 3.07 -9.70 -12.72
N LYS A 177 3.66 -10.53 -11.87
CA LYS A 177 2.94 -11.24 -10.80
C LYS A 177 2.31 -10.25 -9.83
N VAL A 178 3.08 -9.30 -9.30
CA VAL A 178 2.60 -8.27 -8.38
C VAL A 178 1.45 -7.48 -8.99
N TYR A 179 1.59 -7.05 -10.25
CA TYR A 179 0.59 -6.26 -10.95
C TYR A 179 -0.73 -7.02 -11.17
N LEU A 180 -0.66 -8.28 -11.64
CA LEU A 180 -1.85 -9.12 -11.80
C LEU A 180 -2.58 -9.31 -10.48
N ARG A 181 -1.83 -9.59 -9.41
CA ARG A 181 -2.37 -9.78 -8.07
C ARG A 181 -3.05 -8.51 -7.55
N LEU A 182 -2.44 -7.33 -7.75
CA LEU A 182 -3.02 -6.04 -7.39
C LEU A 182 -4.34 -5.77 -8.14
N ILE A 183 -4.38 -6.00 -9.46
CA ILE A 183 -5.59 -5.83 -10.28
C ILE A 183 -6.69 -6.81 -9.84
N ALA A 184 -6.36 -8.10 -9.64
CA ALA A 184 -7.30 -9.10 -9.18
C ALA A 184 -7.89 -8.73 -7.81
N LYS A 185 -7.04 -8.34 -6.87
CA LYS A 185 -7.45 -7.92 -5.52
C LYS A 185 -8.32 -6.66 -5.54
N LYS A 186 -8.00 -5.65 -6.37
CA LYS A 186 -8.85 -4.46 -6.55
C LYS A 186 -10.24 -4.82 -7.09
N ILE A 187 -10.32 -5.65 -8.11
CA ILE A 187 -11.61 -6.09 -8.69
C ILE A 187 -12.42 -6.87 -7.64
N MET A 188 -11.80 -7.81 -6.95
CA MET A 188 -12.43 -8.66 -5.95
C MET A 188 -12.59 -7.99 -4.58
N ARG A 189 -12.15 -6.73 -4.41
CA ARG A 189 -12.15 -5.97 -3.14
C ARG A 189 -11.43 -6.71 -1.99
N CYS A 190 -10.40 -7.48 -2.34
CA CYS A 190 -9.58 -8.20 -1.37
C CYS A 190 -8.45 -7.28 -0.89
N LYS A 191 -8.24 -7.19 0.42
CA LYS A 191 -7.25 -6.28 1.05
C LYS A 191 -6.00 -6.99 1.59
N PHE A 192 -5.72 -8.22 1.16
CA PHE A 192 -4.56 -9.01 1.59
C PHE A 192 -3.46 -9.03 0.55
N TYR A 193 -2.20 -8.78 0.98
CA TYR A 193 -1.08 -8.53 0.08
C TYR A 193 0.22 -9.23 0.48
N PHE A 194 0.19 -10.26 1.35
CA PHE A 194 1.39 -10.94 1.85
C PHE A 194 2.25 -11.56 0.75
N ASP A 195 1.61 -12.17 -0.20
CA ASP A 195 2.22 -12.92 -1.29
C ASP A 195 2.95 -12.06 -2.31
N ILE A 196 2.83 -10.72 -2.19
CA ILE A 196 3.47 -9.75 -3.07
C ILE A 196 4.30 -8.71 -2.33
N TYR A 197 4.48 -8.86 -1.01
CA TYR A 197 5.29 -7.96 -0.22
C TYR A 197 6.76 -7.96 -0.67
N SER A 198 7.34 -6.77 -0.74
CA SER A 198 8.76 -6.54 -1.03
C SER A 198 9.33 -5.55 -0.02
N PRO A 199 10.45 -5.85 0.63
CA PRO A 199 11.13 -4.91 1.52
C PRO A 199 11.73 -3.73 0.74
N ASP A 200 12.28 -2.76 1.48
CA ASP A 200 13.11 -1.66 0.95
C ASP A 200 12.39 -0.71 -0.01
N GLN A 201 11.19 -0.27 0.41
CA GLN A 201 10.43 0.76 -0.29
C GLN A 201 11.33 1.92 -0.76
N TYR A 202 11.13 2.34 -2.00
CA TYR A 202 11.89 3.33 -2.79
C TYR A 202 13.32 2.94 -3.18
N PHE A 203 13.99 2.05 -2.43
CA PHE A 203 15.40 1.72 -2.60
C PHE A 203 15.62 0.21 -2.79
N VAL A 204 14.81 -0.42 -3.63
CA VAL A 204 14.94 -1.86 -3.94
C VAL A 204 16.26 -2.11 -4.64
N ASP A 205 17.21 -2.79 -3.99
CA ASP A 205 18.58 -3.02 -4.45
C ASP A 205 18.69 -3.61 -5.87
N SER A 206 17.74 -4.48 -6.24
CA SER A 206 17.71 -5.08 -7.58
C SER A 206 17.23 -4.13 -8.69
N ILE A 207 16.74 -2.94 -8.33
CA ILE A 207 16.15 -1.96 -9.26
C ILE A 207 16.88 -0.62 -9.18
N ILE A 208 17.07 -0.07 -7.99
CA ILE A 208 17.65 1.26 -7.77
C ILE A 208 19.11 1.12 -7.38
N ASN A 209 20.00 1.66 -8.24
CA ASN A 209 21.42 1.72 -8.01
C ASN A 209 21.82 3.15 -7.66
N LEU A 210 22.11 3.43 -6.40
CA LEU A 210 22.51 4.76 -5.94
C LEU A 210 24.01 4.98 -6.17
N SER A 211 24.35 6.16 -6.69
CA SER A 211 25.72 6.60 -6.94
C SER A 211 26.16 7.68 -5.93
N PRO A 212 27.46 7.93 -5.76
CA PRO A 212 27.94 9.05 -4.93
C PRO A 212 27.59 10.44 -5.45
N ASN A 213 27.08 10.54 -6.67
CA ASN A 213 26.76 11.81 -7.33
C ASN A 213 25.25 12.04 -7.45
N GLU A 214 24.44 11.36 -6.63
CA GLU A 214 22.99 11.48 -6.70
C GLU A 214 22.51 12.93 -6.44
N VAL A 215 21.63 13.39 -7.32
CA VAL A 215 20.76 14.53 -7.10
C VAL A 215 19.36 13.97 -6.88
N PHE A 216 18.98 13.89 -5.62
CA PHE A 216 17.73 13.29 -5.18
C PHE A 216 16.63 14.32 -5.03
N VAL A 217 15.48 14.10 -5.64
CA VAL A 217 14.24 14.86 -5.43
C VAL A 217 13.29 14.00 -4.61
N ASP A 218 13.00 14.41 -3.39
CA ASP A 218 12.03 13.79 -2.50
C ASP A 218 10.76 14.63 -2.46
N ALA A 219 9.74 14.22 -3.19
CA ALA A 219 8.43 14.84 -3.19
C ALA A 219 7.52 14.12 -2.18
N GLY A 220 7.00 14.88 -1.21
CA GLY A 220 6.35 14.34 -0.02
C GLY A 220 7.40 13.83 0.97
N ALA A 221 8.31 14.72 1.38
CA ALA A 221 9.42 14.37 2.26
C ALA A 221 9.00 14.18 3.74
N TYR A 222 7.74 14.52 4.08
CA TYR A 222 7.12 14.37 5.39
C TYR A 222 8.02 14.86 6.53
N ASP A 223 8.52 13.97 7.38
CA ASP A 223 9.42 14.28 8.49
C ASP A 223 10.91 13.96 8.19
N GLY A 224 11.24 13.51 6.96
CA GLY A 224 12.59 13.23 6.50
C GLY A 224 13.07 11.77 6.72
N ASP A 225 12.19 10.84 6.99
CA ASP A 225 12.50 9.42 7.17
C ASP A 225 13.14 8.81 5.91
N THR A 226 12.58 9.07 4.74
CA THR A 226 13.11 8.65 3.43
C THR A 226 14.48 9.26 3.16
N ILE A 227 14.69 10.54 3.49
CA ILE A 227 15.98 11.22 3.36
C ILE A 227 17.03 10.54 4.25
N ASN A 228 16.68 10.25 5.50
CA ASN A 228 17.57 9.54 6.42
C ASN A 228 17.98 8.14 5.89
N LYS A 229 17.03 7.40 5.30
CA LYS A 229 17.29 6.11 4.67
C LYS A 229 18.21 6.27 3.45
N PHE A 230 17.92 7.24 2.57
CA PHE A 230 18.75 7.55 1.40
C PHE A 230 20.20 7.88 1.79
N ILE A 231 20.42 8.78 2.76
CA ILE A 231 21.75 9.20 3.20
C ILE A 231 22.54 8.02 3.76
N LYS A 232 21.91 7.12 4.53
CA LYS A 232 22.54 5.89 5.03
C LYS A 232 22.97 4.97 3.89
N LEU A 233 22.11 4.77 2.89
CA LEU A 233 22.40 3.91 1.73
C LEU A 233 23.53 4.49 0.87
N CYS A 234 23.55 5.80 0.65
CA CYS A 234 24.64 6.51 -0.04
C CYS A 234 25.93 6.66 0.79
N LYS A 235 25.93 6.20 2.07
CA LYS A 235 27.07 6.37 3.00
C LYS A 235 27.54 7.82 3.11
N ASN A 236 26.60 8.75 3.22
CA ASN A 236 26.80 10.22 3.21
C ASN A 236 27.51 10.75 1.95
N LYS A 237 27.39 10.07 0.81
CA LYS A 237 27.98 10.50 -0.47
C LYS A 237 26.85 10.74 -1.48
N TYR A 238 26.48 11.97 -1.67
CA TYR A 238 25.50 12.45 -2.65
C TYR A 238 25.83 13.89 -3.04
N LYS A 239 25.30 14.35 -4.16
CA LYS A 239 25.55 15.70 -4.65
C LYS A 239 24.59 16.71 -4.04
N HIS A 240 23.29 16.43 -4.04
CA HIS A 240 22.25 17.31 -3.50
C HIS A 240 20.94 16.57 -3.24
N ILE A 241 20.15 17.04 -2.27
CA ILE A 241 18.78 16.61 -2.00
C ILE A 241 17.84 17.82 -2.08
N TYR A 242 16.76 17.70 -2.82
CA TYR A 242 15.65 18.66 -2.84
C TYR A 242 14.44 18.01 -2.17
N ALA A 243 14.07 18.50 -1.00
CA ALA A 243 12.99 17.96 -0.17
C ALA A 243 11.76 18.87 -0.23
N PHE A 244 10.66 18.38 -0.79
CA PHE A 244 9.41 19.11 -0.94
C PHE A 244 8.37 18.56 0.03
N GLU A 245 7.82 19.45 0.88
CA GLU A 245 6.75 19.10 1.82
C GLU A 245 5.79 20.28 2.00
N PRO A 246 4.52 20.17 1.56
CA PRO A 246 3.56 21.26 1.66
C PRO A 246 2.96 21.43 3.05
N ASP A 247 2.93 20.37 3.90
CA ASP A 247 2.40 20.50 5.25
C ASP A 247 3.38 21.24 6.17
N ASN A 248 2.92 22.31 6.84
CA ASN A 248 3.78 23.15 7.67
C ASN A 248 4.30 22.41 8.92
N SER A 249 3.54 21.47 9.46
CA SER A 249 3.93 20.72 10.64
C SER A 249 4.96 19.65 10.28
N ALA A 250 4.68 18.88 9.23
CA ALA A 250 5.62 17.89 8.68
C ALA A 250 6.91 18.59 8.21
N PHE A 251 6.81 19.72 7.50
CA PHE A 251 7.96 20.50 7.05
C PHE A 251 8.87 20.97 8.21
N LYS A 252 8.29 21.41 9.33
CA LYS A 252 9.09 21.76 10.51
C LYS A 252 9.86 20.57 11.06
N ASN A 253 9.20 19.41 11.15
CA ASN A 253 9.83 18.18 11.59
C ASN A 253 10.93 17.73 10.62
N LEU A 254 10.66 17.79 9.31
CA LEU A 254 11.64 17.53 8.25
C LEU A 254 12.92 18.37 8.44
N VAL A 255 12.79 19.70 8.62
CA VAL A 255 13.93 20.59 8.83
C VAL A 255 14.67 20.20 10.11
N ILE A 256 13.97 19.97 11.23
CA ILE A 256 14.59 19.58 12.50
C ILE A 256 15.39 18.27 12.34
N ASN A 257 14.80 17.28 11.68
CA ASN A 257 15.39 15.94 11.56
C ASN A 257 16.57 15.87 10.58
N ALA A 258 16.57 16.73 9.55
CA ALA A 258 17.55 16.65 8.47
C ALA A 258 18.52 17.85 8.40
N GLN A 259 18.38 18.90 9.21
CA GLN A 259 19.25 20.11 9.17
C GLN A 259 20.74 19.85 9.48
N SER A 260 21.06 18.73 10.08
CA SER A 260 22.44 18.35 10.38
C SER A 260 23.21 17.78 9.17
N TYR A 261 22.51 17.48 8.09
CA TYR A 261 23.12 16.99 6.86
C TYR A 261 23.41 18.14 5.88
N ASP A 262 24.49 18.02 5.15
CA ASP A 262 24.88 18.99 4.15
C ASP A 262 24.15 18.79 2.82
N ASN A 263 24.13 19.83 1.97
CA ASN A 263 23.60 19.77 0.60
C ASN A 263 22.11 19.38 0.50
N ILE A 264 21.28 19.88 1.40
CA ILE A 264 19.82 19.71 1.35
C ILE A 264 19.14 21.06 1.17
N SER A 265 18.24 21.14 0.19
CA SER A 265 17.30 22.26 0.01
C SER A 265 15.92 21.87 0.48
N PHE A 266 15.43 22.50 1.53
CA PHE A 266 14.08 22.29 2.05
C PHE A 266 13.11 23.28 1.39
N VAL A 267 12.01 22.78 0.82
CA VAL A 267 11.01 23.57 0.10
C VAL A 267 9.62 23.31 0.68
N ASN A 268 9.05 24.31 1.36
CA ASN A 268 7.69 24.19 1.90
C ASN A 268 6.65 24.43 0.81
N ALA A 269 6.58 23.54 -0.14
CA ALA A 269 5.62 23.53 -1.25
C ALA A 269 5.40 22.09 -1.73
N GLY A 270 4.23 21.83 -2.33
CA GLY A 270 3.95 20.62 -3.08
C GLY A 270 4.40 20.75 -4.55
N LEU A 271 4.34 19.63 -5.28
CA LEU A 271 4.62 19.57 -6.72
C LEU A 271 3.32 19.33 -7.50
N HIS A 272 3.19 20.03 -8.65
CA HIS A 272 2.02 19.93 -9.52
C HIS A 272 2.41 20.26 -10.97
N ASN A 273 1.47 20.16 -11.93
CA ASN A 273 1.72 20.51 -13.34
C ASN A 273 1.74 22.03 -13.60
N GLU A 274 1.27 22.83 -12.65
CA GLU A 274 1.26 24.30 -12.72
C GLU A 274 1.49 24.90 -11.33
N ALA A 275 1.86 26.18 -11.28
CA ALA A 275 1.99 26.90 -10.02
C ALA A 275 0.59 27.32 -9.54
N VAL A 276 0.13 26.75 -8.46
CA VAL A 276 -1.19 27.02 -7.88
C VAL A 276 -1.12 27.11 -6.37
N THR A 277 -2.03 27.89 -5.78
CA THR A 277 -2.31 27.86 -4.35
C THR A 277 -3.58 27.07 -4.11
N VAL A 278 -3.49 25.98 -3.38
CA VAL A 278 -4.60 25.06 -3.13
C VAL A 278 -4.99 25.10 -1.67
N LYS A 279 -6.29 25.04 -1.38
CA LYS A 279 -6.79 24.85 -0.02
C LYS A 279 -6.54 23.42 0.42
N PHE A 280 -5.67 23.27 1.39
CA PHE A 280 -5.24 21.99 1.94
C PHE A 280 -5.96 21.75 3.27
N GLU A 281 -6.50 20.56 3.44
CA GLU A 281 -7.15 20.16 4.68
C GLU A 281 -6.09 19.78 5.71
N ASN A 282 -6.06 20.46 6.86
CA ASN A 282 -5.21 20.03 7.98
C ASN A 282 -5.78 18.73 8.55
N ALA A 283 -5.23 17.60 8.18
CA ALA A 283 -5.54 16.34 8.82
C ALA A 283 -4.81 16.22 10.17
N ILE A 284 -5.53 15.77 11.18
CA ILE A 284 -4.99 15.59 12.54
C ILE A 284 -4.06 14.37 12.61
N PHE A 285 -4.04 13.52 11.58
CA PHE A 285 -3.22 12.31 11.47
C PHE A 285 -2.71 12.12 10.05
N GLY A 286 -1.48 12.50 9.78
CA GLY A 286 -0.55 12.00 8.75
C GLY A 286 -0.98 11.89 7.28
N SER A 287 -2.25 11.91 6.93
CA SER A 287 -2.76 11.83 5.57
C SER A 287 -3.53 13.09 5.21
N SER A 288 -2.89 13.98 4.46
CA SER A 288 -3.47 15.25 4.02
C SER A 288 -3.84 15.15 2.54
N HIS A 289 -5.10 15.33 2.19
CA HIS A 289 -5.58 15.22 0.80
C HIS A 289 -5.96 16.57 0.21
N ILE A 290 -5.76 16.73 -1.11
CA ILE A 290 -6.34 17.83 -1.88
C ILE A 290 -7.81 17.51 -2.10
N LYS A 291 -8.73 18.33 -1.56
CA LYS A 291 -10.18 18.19 -1.84
C LYS A 291 -10.65 19.15 -2.91
N SER A 292 -11.52 18.64 -3.78
CA SER A 292 -12.43 19.43 -4.61
C SER A 292 -13.54 20.09 -3.75
N ASN A 293 -13.99 21.25 -4.14
CA ASN A 293 -14.77 22.28 -3.44
C ASN A 293 -16.15 21.95 -2.84
N ASP A 294 -16.45 20.72 -2.43
CA ASP A 294 -17.77 20.36 -1.91
C ASP A 294 -17.70 19.63 -0.55
N SER A 295 -17.77 20.36 0.56
CA SER A 295 -18.44 19.90 1.80
C SER A 295 -18.37 20.95 2.92
N ASN A 296 -19.54 21.29 3.50
CA ASN A 296 -19.74 22.15 4.68
C ASN A 296 -19.42 21.38 5.98
N ASN A 297 -18.17 21.32 6.38
CA ASN A 297 -17.77 20.98 7.74
C ASN A 297 -16.72 21.96 8.21
N CYS A 298 -16.72 22.34 9.49
CA CYS A 298 -15.80 23.27 10.13
C CYS A 298 -14.36 22.75 10.17
N MET A 299 -13.73 22.54 9.02
CA MET A 299 -12.32 22.16 8.88
C MET A 299 -11.50 23.41 8.59
N GLN A 300 -10.35 23.55 9.25
CA GLN A 300 -9.42 24.63 8.97
C GLN A 300 -8.66 24.31 7.68
N PHE A 301 -8.96 25.05 6.62
CA PHE A 301 -8.18 25.02 5.38
C PHE A 301 -7.00 25.97 5.48
N VAL A 302 -5.83 25.52 5.07
CA VAL A 302 -4.63 26.34 4.94
C VAL A 302 -4.24 26.39 3.48
N ASP A 303 -3.95 27.59 2.98
CA ASP A 303 -3.45 27.77 1.62
C ASP A 303 -2.04 27.19 1.50
N LYS A 304 -1.84 26.25 0.56
CA LYS A 304 -0.54 25.63 0.28
C LYS A 304 -0.09 25.94 -1.13
N LEU A 305 1.19 26.28 -1.25
CA LEU A 305 1.84 26.53 -2.54
C LEU A 305 2.17 25.19 -3.21
N PHE A 306 1.83 25.09 -4.50
CA PHE A 306 2.29 24.01 -5.38
C PHE A 306 3.08 24.61 -6.53
N ILE A 307 4.13 23.92 -6.97
CA ILE A 307 5.09 24.42 -7.94
C ILE A 307 5.22 23.40 -9.09
N LYS A 308 5.37 23.91 -10.31
CA LYS A 308 5.74 23.08 -11.46
C LYS A 308 7.22 22.70 -11.37
N GLY A 309 7.55 21.42 -11.48
CA GLY A 309 8.92 20.94 -11.35
C GLY A 309 9.90 21.49 -12.39
N ASP A 310 9.47 21.57 -13.66
CA ASP A 310 10.33 22.04 -14.77
C ASP A 310 10.86 23.48 -14.59
N VAL A 311 10.13 24.37 -13.87
CA VAL A 311 10.59 25.75 -13.66
C VAL A 311 11.73 25.86 -12.64
N LEU A 312 11.98 24.80 -11.88
CA LEU A 312 13.04 24.76 -10.88
C LEU A 312 14.43 24.52 -11.49
N ASN A 313 14.50 24.15 -12.77
CA ASN A 313 15.75 23.87 -13.50
C ASN A 313 16.67 22.87 -12.77
N LEU A 314 16.08 21.84 -12.14
CA LEU A 314 16.82 20.80 -11.45
C LEU A 314 17.43 19.80 -12.45
N THR A 315 18.50 19.14 -12.03
CA THR A 315 19.17 18.07 -12.81
C THR A 315 19.14 16.76 -12.02
N PRO A 316 17.94 16.19 -11.74
CA PRO A 316 17.81 15.03 -10.86
C PRO A 316 18.37 13.78 -11.52
N THR A 317 18.93 12.90 -10.69
CA THR A 317 19.31 11.54 -11.05
C THR A 317 18.33 10.53 -10.46
N PHE A 318 17.63 10.90 -9.39
CA PHE A 318 16.59 10.11 -8.75
C PHE A 318 15.44 10.99 -8.27
N ILE A 319 14.20 10.60 -8.56
CA ILE A 319 12.97 11.27 -8.12
C ILE A 319 12.07 10.25 -7.41
N LYS A 320 11.71 10.53 -6.17
CA LYS A 320 10.63 9.83 -5.44
C LYS A 320 9.41 10.75 -5.37
N MET A 321 8.21 10.21 -5.56
CA MET A 321 6.95 10.91 -5.34
C MET A 321 5.99 10.05 -4.52
N ASP A 322 5.62 10.58 -3.37
CA ASP A 322 4.57 10.08 -2.48
C ASP A 322 3.84 11.32 -1.95
N ILE A 323 2.83 11.78 -2.70
CA ILE A 323 2.22 13.10 -2.58
C ILE A 323 0.69 13.08 -2.62
N GLU A 324 0.14 12.04 -2.03
CA GLU A 324 -1.27 11.94 -1.67
C GLU A 324 -2.22 12.13 -2.87
N GLY A 325 -1.85 11.53 -4.02
CA GLY A 325 -2.65 11.50 -5.25
C GLY A 325 -2.38 12.66 -6.21
N SER A 326 -1.30 13.42 -6.03
CA SER A 326 -0.85 14.46 -6.97
C SER A 326 0.24 13.96 -7.93
N GLU A 327 0.62 12.67 -7.88
CA GLU A 327 1.76 12.08 -8.57
C GLU A 327 1.68 12.29 -10.09
N LEU A 328 0.53 12.01 -10.71
CA LEU A 328 0.34 12.20 -12.14
C LEU A 328 0.48 13.67 -12.56
N ALA A 329 -0.04 14.60 -11.77
CA ALA A 329 0.10 16.02 -12.02
C ALA A 329 1.56 16.48 -11.86
N ALA A 330 2.25 16.03 -10.80
CA ALA A 330 3.65 16.35 -10.55
C ALA A 330 4.56 15.77 -11.64
N LEU A 331 4.34 14.54 -12.10
CA LEU A 331 5.06 13.95 -13.25
C LEU A 331 4.91 14.82 -14.50
N ASN A 332 3.69 15.24 -14.83
CA ASN A 332 3.46 16.16 -15.95
C ASN A 332 4.18 17.51 -15.74
N GLY A 333 4.30 17.98 -14.48
CA GLY A 333 5.07 19.16 -14.13
C GLY A 333 6.57 19.01 -14.26
N PHE A 334 7.09 17.78 -14.26
CA PHE A 334 8.50 17.43 -14.46
C PHE A 334 8.81 16.85 -15.84
N SER A 335 7.86 16.89 -16.79
CA SER A 335 7.99 16.17 -18.05
C SER A 335 9.27 16.50 -18.84
N ASN A 336 9.57 17.80 -19.00
CA ASN A 336 10.79 18.21 -19.71
C ASN A 336 12.07 17.80 -18.97
N THR A 337 12.06 17.87 -17.65
CA THR A 337 13.17 17.46 -16.80
C THR A 337 13.40 15.94 -16.90
N ILE A 338 12.32 15.14 -16.83
CA ILE A 338 12.39 13.67 -16.94
C ILE A 338 12.88 13.27 -18.35
N GLU A 339 12.35 13.85 -19.42
CA GLU A 339 12.78 13.58 -20.78
C GLU A 339 14.26 13.93 -21.03
N SER A 340 14.73 15.05 -20.43
CA SER A 340 16.10 15.54 -20.63
C SER A 340 17.14 14.76 -19.82
N PHE A 341 16.87 14.49 -18.54
CA PHE A 341 17.85 13.92 -17.62
C PHE A 341 17.63 12.44 -17.33
N LYS A 342 16.47 11.90 -17.65
CA LYS A 342 16.10 10.49 -17.51
C LYS A 342 16.46 9.94 -16.12
N PRO A 343 16.05 10.61 -15.02
CA PRO A 343 16.33 10.14 -13.68
C PRO A 343 15.70 8.78 -13.42
N SER A 344 16.24 8.00 -12.50
CA SER A 344 15.49 6.88 -11.91
C SER A 344 14.26 7.42 -11.18
N LEU A 345 13.14 6.72 -11.29
CA LEU A 345 11.86 7.12 -10.70
C LEU A 345 11.37 6.08 -9.70
N ALA A 346 10.82 6.52 -8.57
CA ALA A 346 10.07 5.72 -7.60
C ALA A 346 8.77 6.48 -7.26
N ILE A 347 7.67 6.11 -7.91
CA ILE A 347 6.41 6.86 -7.88
C ILE A 347 5.32 6.01 -7.27
N CYS A 348 4.67 6.50 -6.22
CA CYS A 348 3.52 5.86 -5.59
C CYS A 348 2.32 5.79 -6.56
N ILE A 349 1.64 4.63 -6.61
CA ILE A 349 0.54 4.36 -7.54
C ILE A 349 -0.69 3.78 -6.84
N TYR A 350 -0.88 4.12 -5.56
CA TYR A 350 -1.96 3.55 -4.74
C TYR A 350 -3.01 4.57 -4.27
N HIS A 351 -2.73 5.87 -4.34
CA HIS A 351 -3.61 6.91 -3.80
C HIS A 351 -4.94 7.02 -4.55
N LYS A 352 -4.92 6.91 -5.87
CA LYS A 352 -6.14 6.88 -6.69
C LYS A 352 -6.30 5.54 -7.38
N PRO A 353 -7.53 5.07 -7.59
CA PRO A 353 -7.75 3.80 -8.30
C PRO A 353 -7.07 3.73 -9.66
N GLU A 354 -7.04 4.83 -10.38
CA GLU A 354 -6.48 4.97 -11.74
C GLU A 354 -4.96 5.06 -11.78
N ASP A 355 -4.27 5.42 -10.71
CA ASP A 355 -2.82 5.63 -10.67
C ASP A 355 -2.06 4.36 -11.09
N ILE A 356 -2.61 3.18 -10.79
CA ILE A 356 -1.98 1.89 -11.12
C ILE A 356 -1.82 1.64 -12.63
N TRP A 357 -2.57 2.34 -13.48
CA TRP A 357 -2.38 2.28 -14.93
C TRP A 357 -1.99 3.62 -15.56
N GLU A 358 -2.50 4.76 -15.08
CA GLU A 358 -2.19 6.06 -15.68
C GLU A 358 -0.73 6.46 -15.47
N ILE A 359 -0.17 6.24 -14.28
CA ILE A 359 1.21 6.64 -13.95
C ILE A 359 2.23 5.82 -14.75
N PRO A 360 2.21 4.47 -14.79
CA PRO A 360 3.15 3.72 -15.62
C PRO A 360 3.05 4.05 -17.12
N LEU A 361 1.84 4.29 -17.64
CA LEU A 361 1.65 4.70 -19.02
C LEU A 361 2.21 6.11 -19.28
N CYS A 362 2.00 7.04 -18.36
CA CYS A 362 2.56 8.40 -18.43
C CYS A 362 4.10 8.37 -18.47
N ILE A 363 4.72 7.59 -17.58
CA ILE A 363 6.19 7.43 -17.53
C ILE A 363 6.72 6.86 -18.85
N ASN A 364 6.09 5.81 -19.37
CA ASN A 364 6.48 5.22 -20.65
C ASN A 364 6.33 6.19 -21.83
N ASN A 365 5.33 7.07 -21.82
CA ASN A 365 5.15 8.10 -22.83
C ASN A 365 6.25 9.18 -22.78
N MET A 366 6.77 9.53 -21.59
CA MET A 366 7.88 10.46 -21.42
C MET A 366 9.21 9.88 -21.92
N ASN A 367 9.44 8.58 -21.67
CA ASN A 367 10.63 7.88 -22.14
C ASN A 367 10.37 6.38 -22.28
N ASN A 368 10.20 5.92 -23.52
CA ASN A 368 9.91 4.52 -23.85
C ASN A 368 11.10 3.55 -23.65
N ASN A 369 12.27 4.06 -23.27
CA ASN A 369 13.44 3.22 -22.95
C ASN A 369 13.49 2.87 -21.45
N TYR A 370 12.61 3.41 -20.62
CA TYR A 370 12.55 3.03 -19.23
C TYR A 370 12.16 1.55 -19.06
N LYS A 371 12.91 0.84 -18.24
CA LYS A 371 12.50 -0.45 -17.67
C LYS A 371 11.58 -0.18 -16.51
N ILE A 372 10.34 -0.61 -16.63
CA ILE A 372 9.29 -0.34 -15.63
C ILE A 372 9.11 -1.55 -14.73
N PHE A 373 9.13 -1.31 -13.42
CA PHE A 373 8.92 -2.33 -12.39
C PHE A 373 7.82 -1.89 -11.44
N ILE A 374 7.13 -2.85 -10.83
CA ILE A 374 6.15 -2.61 -9.77
C ILE A 374 6.50 -3.48 -8.57
N ARG A 375 6.53 -2.86 -7.38
CA ARG A 375 6.67 -3.54 -6.09
C ARG A 375 5.62 -3.04 -5.12
N HIS A 376 5.27 -3.90 -4.18
CA HIS A 376 4.31 -3.60 -3.14
C HIS A 376 4.98 -3.78 -1.77
N HIS A 377 4.92 -2.76 -0.91
CA HIS A 377 5.80 -2.65 0.26
C HIS A 377 5.07 -2.73 1.61
N THR A 378 3.81 -3.12 1.59
CA THR A 378 3.01 -3.30 2.80
C THR A 378 2.10 -4.52 2.67
N TYR A 379 1.46 -4.89 3.74
CA TYR A 379 0.44 -5.95 3.75
C TYR A 379 -0.99 -5.43 3.54
N SER A 380 -1.15 -4.11 3.40
CA SER A 380 -2.42 -3.42 3.15
C SER A 380 -2.57 -3.02 1.67
N ASP A 381 -3.54 -2.17 1.35
CA ASP A 381 -3.78 -1.65 0.01
C ASP A 381 -3.01 -0.34 -0.31
N THR A 382 -2.05 0.02 0.51
CA THR A 382 -1.15 1.18 0.36
C THR A 382 0.24 0.76 -0.15
N GLU A 383 1.16 1.70 -0.28
CA GLU A 383 2.59 1.48 -0.52
C GLU A 383 2.94 0.64 -1.77
N THR A 384 2.21 0.84 -2.84
CA THR A 384 2.58 0.29 -4.15
C THR A 384 3.36 1.33 -4.94
N VAL A 385 4.55 0.96 -5.40
CA VAL A 385 5.48 1.87 -6.10
C VAL A 385 5.76 1.37 -7.51
N CYS A 386 5.66 2.29 -8.47
CA CYS A 386 6.15 2.14 -9.84
C CYS A 386 7.57 2.67 -9.92
N TYR A 387 8.51 1.81 -10.28
CA TYR A 387 9.90 2.16 -10.54
C TYR A 387 10.16 2.23 -12.03
N ALA A 388 10.97 3.21 -12.45
CA ALA A 388 11.43 3.31 -13.83
C ALA A 388 12.93 3.64 -13.84
N VAL A 389 13.71 2.82 -14.53
CA VAL A 389 15.17 2.98 -14.65
C VAL A 389 15.61 2.77 -16.11
N ASN A 390 16.73 3.40 -16.51
CA ASN A 390 17.29 3.24 -17.86
C ASN A 390 18.06 1.95 -18.05
#